data_47fc64d79ecf19269f1ab09673a0faad
#
_entry.id   47fc64d79ecf19269f1ab09673a0faad
#
_cell.length_a   1.000
_cell.length_b   1.000
_cell.length_c   1.000
_cell.angle_alpha   90.00
_cell.angle_beta   90.00
_cell.angle_gamma   90.00
#
_symmetry.space_group_name_H-M   'P 1'
#
loop_
_entity.id
_entity.type
_entity.pdbx_description
1 polymer ?
#
loop_
_entity_poly.entity_id
_entity_poly.type
_entity_poly.pdbx_seq_one_letter_code
_entity_poly.pdbx_strand_id
1 'polypeptide(L)'
;MINKIEKGTKQTIPVLVKKIERCKGKNDSIYQKVTVKDLDGIEKTMFHFNTILEIETPSVYNAEIEAAEYNGGINYMFSSCTSCNDYSIDDFVPKAKININDSWNNIVKYIGSLPADLQCLVSVTLNPVAKAFKIAPLNAIGPFARKGGLLEATEQLVNICTDTGKILGLDTNLITAACILYYIGKLDVNNGYEESKLNSLIGYHYFTCNRILKALDEARNSNNENIKLAINKLDDDYLYALLHIVLNGFDGIVATTKEALVVRYSITIVEDTDTAKDAENASENNIIENPKAHSLKKVVRLYNPTEKLISLSERGDKIDQSM
;
A
#
# COMPACT_ATOMS: atom_id res chain seq x y z
N MET A 1 18.67 -4.86 -8.43
CA MET A 1 20.14 -4.60 -8.38
C MET A 1 20.84 -5.64 -7.52
N ILE A 2 20.51 -5.79 -6.26
CA ILE A 2 21.16 -6.74 -5.33
C ILE A 2 21.18 -8.17 -5.86
N ASN A 3 20.04 -8.68 -6.37
CA ASN A 3 19.94 -10.05 -6.89
C ASN A 3 20.75 -10.30 -8.19
N LYS A 4 21.32 -9.24 -8.80
CA LYS A 4 22.16 -9.32 -10.01
C LYS A 4 23.64 -9.36 -9.71
N ILE A 5 24.05 -9.27 -8.43
CA ILE A 5 25.45 -9.37 -8.01
C ILE A 5 25.85 -10.84 -8.14
N GLU A 6 26.84 -11.11 -9.01
CA GLU A 6 27.31 -12.46 -9.26
C GLU A 6 28.06 -13.01 -8.04
N LYS A 7 27.90 -14.30 -7.81
CA LYS A 7 28.56 -15.05 -6.73
C LYS A 7 30.10 -14.85 -6.78
N GLY A 8 30.67 -14.49 -5.65
CA GLY A 8 32.12 -14.28 -5.51
C GLY A 8 32.56 -12.89 -5.99
N THR A 9 31.65 -12.00 -6.34
CA THR A 9 31.97 -10.64 -6.78
C THR A 9 31.56 -9.60 -5.76
N LYS A 10 32.20 -8.43 -5.83
CA LYS A 10 31.82 -7.22 -5.11
C LYS A 10 31.31 -6.19 -6.09
N GLN A 11 30.25 -5.51 -5.72
CA GLN A 11 29.70 -4.43 -6.52
C GLN A 11 29.28 -3.26 -5.62
N THR A 12 29.60 -2.05 -6.05
CA THR A 12 29.10 -0.82 -5.41
C THR A 12 27.81 -0.40 -6.07
N ILE A 13 26.72 -0.36 -5.27
CA ILE A 13 25.40 0.04 -5.74
C ILE A 13 24.76 1.02 -4.76
N PRO A 14 23.90 1.94 -5.23
CA PRO A 14 23.10 2.78 -4.34
C PRO A 14 22.07 1.93 -3.61
N VAL A 15 21.99 2.10 -2.29
CA VAL A 15 21.02 1.44 -1.42
C VAL A 15 20.49 2.39 -0.37
N LEU A 16 19.23 2.23 0.00
CA LEU A 16 18.67 2.80 1.21
C LEU A 16 19.01 1.86 2.38
N VAL A 17 19.84 2.33 3.32
CA VAL A 17 20.08 1.64 4.59
C VAL A 17 18.93 2.02 5.53
N LYS A 18 18.06 1.05 5.84
CA LYS A 18 16.88 1.26 6.69
C LYS A 18 17.20 1.14 8.17
N LYS A 19 18.02 0.16 8.53
CA LYS A 19 18.28 -0.20 9.93
C LYS A 19 19.63 -0.89 10.08
N ILE A 20 20.28 -0.66 11.22
CA ILE A 20 21.47 -1.38 11.65
C ILE A 20 21.23 -1.94 13.05
N GLU A 21 21.45 -3.23 13.21
CA GLU A 21 21.34 -3.92 14.50
C GLU A 21 22.69 -4.50 14.90
N ARG A 22 23.15 -4.24 16.12
CA ARG A 22 24.36 -4.87 16.68
C ARG A 22 23.99 -6.24 17.24
N CYS A 23 24.73 -7.26 16.87
CA CYS A 23 24.53 -8.63 17.27
C CYS A 23 25.83 -9.23 17.86
N LYS A 24 25.70 -10.20 18.76
CA LYS A 24 26.82 -11.00 19.27
C LYS A 24 26.83 -12.39 18.62
N GLY A 25 27.97 -12.78 18.12
CA GLY A 25 28.20 -14.13 17.59
C GLY A 25 28.54 -15.14 18.70
N LYS A 26 28.71 -16.41 18.32
CA LYS A 26 29.00 -17.51 19.27
C LYS A 26 30.30 -17.34 20.06
N ASN A 27 31.26 -16.57 19.58
CA ASN A 27 32.56 -16.32 20.20
C ASN A 27 32.68 -14.91 20.76
N ASP A 28 31.58 -14.31 21.22
CA ASP A 28 31.50 -12.91 21.64
C ASP A 28 31.95 -11.88 20.56
N SER A 29 32.18 -12.33 19.32
CA SER A 29 32.47 -11.43 18.22
C SER A 29 31.24 -10.54 17.94
N ILE A 30 31.47 -9.25 17.77
CA ILE A 30 30.43 -8.30 17.42
C ILE A 30 30.30 -8.24 15.89
N TYR A 31 29.08 -8.35 15.40
CA TYR A 31 28.74 -8.10 14.00
C TYR A 31 27.46 -7.26 13.91
N GLN A 32 27.19 -6.71 12.76
CA GLN A 32 25.99 -5.92 12.53
C GLN A 32 25.12 -6.56 11.43
N LYS A 33 23.81 -6.50 11.63
CA LYS A 33 22.83 -6.78 10.59
C LYS A 33 22.41 -5.45 9.99
N VAL A 34 22.61 -5.30 8.69
CA VAL A 34 22.29 -4.10 7.92
C VAL A 34 21.12 -4.43 7.00
N THR A 35 19.97 -3.82 7.26
CA THR A 35 18.81 -3.97 6.38
C THR A 35 18.84 -2.88 5.33
N VAL A 36 18.94 -3.30 4.07
CA VAL A 36 19.05 -2.40 2.92
C VAL A 36 17.93 -2.66 1.91
N LYS A 37 17.61 -1.64 1.12
CA LYS A 37 16.69 -1.73 -0.01
C LYS A 37 17.35 -1.13 -1.25
N ASP A 38 17.25 -1.80 -2.41
CA ASP A 38 17.78 -1.28 -3.66
C ASP A 38 16.73 -0.53 -4.50
N LEU A 39 17.16 0.07 -5.62
CA LEU A 39 16.27 0.82 -6.54
C LEU A 39 15.23 -0.08 -7.23
N ASP A 40 15.45 -1.40 -7.31
CA ASP A 40 14.45 -2.36 -7.80
C ASP A 40 13.41 -2.71 -6.72
N GLY A 41 13.53 -2.13 -5.51
CA GLY A 41 12.64 -2.38 -4.38
C GLY A 41 12.98 -3.65 -3.59
N ILE A 42 14.08 -4.33 -3.91
CA ILE A 42 14.53 -5.55 -3.24
C ILE A 42 15.09 -5.19 -1.87
N GLU A 43 14.49 -5.75 -0.83
CA GLU A 43 14.97 -5.60 0.55
C GLU A 43 15.72 -6.85 1.00
N LYS A 44 16.92 -6.66 1.56
CA LYS A 44 17.77 -7.72 2.10
C LYS A 44 18.39 -7.30 3.42
N THR A 45 18.50 -8.25 4.34
CA THR A 45 19.34 -8.10 5.53
C THR A 45 20.70 -8.74 5.24
N MET A 46 21.75 -7.93 5.38
CA MET A 46 23.13 -8.30 5.11
C MET A 46 23.93 -8.29 6.42
N PHE A 47 25.04 -9.01 6.41
CA PHE A 47 25.96 -9.03 7.55
C PHE A 47 27.15 -8.11 7.30
N HIS A 48 27.53 -7.36 8.33
CA HIS A 48 28.75 -6.57 8.37
C HIS A 48 29.62 -7.05 9.52
N PHE A 49 30.87 -7.38 9.21
CA PHE A 49 31.83 -7.94 10.16
C PHE A 49 33.04 -7.02 10.32
N ASN A 50 33.84 -7.25 11.36
CA ASN A 50 35.16 -6.70 11.62
C ASN A 50 35.23 -5.21 12.01
N THR A 51 34.25 -4.40 11.68
CA THR A 51 34.18 -2.97 12.08
C THR A 51 32.77 -2.64 12.55
N ILE A 52 32.62 -1.47 13.16
CA ILE A 52 31.30 -0.95 13.55
C ILE A 52 30.97 0.18 12.57
N LEU A 53 29.87 0.01 11.84
CA LEU A 53 29.30 1.06 11.04
C LEU A 53 28.54 2.03 11.94
N GLU A 54 28.99 3.29 11.98
CA GLU A 54 28.32 4.39 12.63
C GLU A 54 27.81 5.36 11.56
N ILE A 55 26.67 5.06 10.99
CA ILE A 55 26.04 5.85 9.92
C ILE A 55 24.59 6.15 10.29
N GLU A 56 24.07 7.22 9.77
CA GLU A 56 22.66 7.60 9.96
C GLU A 56 21.72 6.64 9.24
N THR A 57 20.61 6.28 9.88
CA THR A 57 19.55 5.46 9.30
C THR A 57 18.17 6.01 9.69
N PRO A 58 17.21 6.07 8.75
CA PRO A 58 17.32 5.69 7.33
C PRO A 58 18.07 6.75 6.48
N SER A 59 18.98 6.30 5.61
CA SER A 59 19.69 7.20 4.68
C SER A 59 20.23 6.43 3.47
N VAL A 60 20.56 7.15 2.40
CA VAL A 60 21.03 6.57 1.13
C VAL A 60 22.55 6.55 1.06
N TYR A 61 23.09 5.40 0.69
CA TYR A 61 24.52 5.17 0.57
C TYR A 61 24.87 4.43 -0.72
N ASN A 62 26.07 4.71 -1.27
CA ASN A 62 26.72 3.83 -2.22
C ASN A 62 27.42 2.74 -1.41
N ALA A 63 26.83 1.53 -1.40
CA ALA A 63 27.31 0.41 -0.61
C ALA A 63 28.07 -0.59 -1.46
N GLU A 64 29.24 -1.01 -1.00
CA GLU A 64 29.96 -2.15 -1.53
C GLU A 64 29.38 -3.44 -0.93
N ILE A 65 28.76 -4.24 -1.80
CA ILE A 65 28.09 -5.49 -1.41
C ILE A 65 28.80 -6.67 -2.08
N GLU A 66 29.09 -7.70 -1.29
CA GLU A 66 29.68 -8.94 -1.76
C GLU A 66 28.66 -10.08 -1.69
N ALA A 67 28.52 -10.82 -2.79
CA ALA A 67 27.70 -12.02 -2.84
C ALA A 67 28.57 -13.26 -2.58
N ALA A 68 28.38 -13.93 -1.43
CA ALA A 68 29.12 -15.12 -1.02
C ALA A 68 28.20 -16.33 -0.91
N GLU A 69 28.73 -17.52 -1.20
CA GLU A 69 27.99 -18.77 -0.95
C GLU A 69 28.11 -19.17 0.52
N TYR A 70 26.98 -19.49 1.14
CA TYR A 70 26.94 -20.04 2.48
C TYR A 70 25.77 -21.04 2.60
N ASN A 71 26.07 -22.27 3.03
CA ASN A 71 25.08 -23.34 3.20
C ASN A 71 24.21 -23.61 1.95
N GLY A 72 24.80 -23.55 0.76
CA GLY A 72 24.10 -23.84 -0.52
C GLY A 72 23.21 -22.68 -1.02
N GLY A 73 23.26 -21.51 -0.37
CA GLY A 73 22.56 -20.30 -0.77
C GLY A 73 23.50 -19.12 -0.96
N ILE A 74 23.03 -18.07 -1.66
CA ILE A 74 23.77 -16.81 -1.78
C ILE A 74 23.44 -15.92 -0.58
N ASN A 75 24.47 -15.58 0.19
CA ASN A 75 24.40 -14.58 1.24
C ASN A 75 25.10 -13.29 0.80
N TYR A 76 24.56 -12.16 1.21
CA TYR A 76 25.13 -10.87 0.89
C TYR A 76 25.81 -10.27 2.11
N MET A 77 27.04 -9.78 1.91
CA MET A 77 27.81 -9.09 2.93
C MET A 77 27.89 -7.61 2.59
N PHE A 78 27.68 -6.77 3.58
CA PHE A 78 27.84 -5.33 3.49
C PHE A 78 29.29 -4.99 3.85
N SER A 79 30.11 -4.65 2.87
CA SER A 79 31.56 -4.42 3.08
C SER A 79 31.84 -3.01 3.59
N SER A 80 31.40 -2.02 2.86
CA SER A 80 31.60 -0.59 3.17
C SER A 80 30.54 0.28 2.52
N CYS A 81 30.47 1.55 2.89
CA CYS A 81 29.60 2.52 2.21
C CYS A 81 30.13 3.93 2.27
N THR A 82 29.70 4.75 1.32
CA THR A 82 29.92 6.19 1.26
C THR A 82 28.57 6.89 1.09
N SER A 83 28.45 8.14 1.57
CA SER A 83 27.22 8.93 1.37
C SER A 83 26.90 9.04 -0.11
N CYS A 84 25.60 8.92 -0.44
CA CYS A 84 25.09 9.05 -1.79
C CYS A 84 24.15 10.25 -1.87
N ASN A 85 24.48 11.23 -2.72
CA ASN A 85 23.67 12.44 -2.91
C ASN A 85 22.87 12.41 -4.23
N ASP A 86 23.08 11.38 -5.07
CA ASP A 86 22.44 11.26 -6.38
C ASP A 86 21.00 10.76 -6.28
N TYR A 87 20.65 10.16 -5.15
CA TYR A 87 19.33 9.56 -4.89
C TYR A 87 18.78 10.03 -3.56
N SER A 88 17.45 10.18 -3.50
CA SER A 88 16.69 10.42 -2.27
C SER A 88 16.09 9.11 -1.74
N ILE A 89 15.62 9.08 -0.50
CA ILE A 89 14.90 7.94 0.08
C ILE A 89 13.70 7.55 -0.78
N ASP A 90 13.02 8.53 -1.38
CA ASP A 90 11.85 8.34 -2.25
C ASP A 90 12.14 7.53 -3.52
N ASP A 91 13.40 7.46 -3.97
CA ASP A 91 13.78 6.71 -5.16
C ASP A 91 13.83 5.20 -4.90
N PHE A 92 13.99 4.80 -3.63
CA PHE A 92 14.01 3.40 -3.19
C PHE A 92 12.64 2.86 -2.82
N VAL A 93 11.61 3.67 -2.97
CA VAL A 93 10.24 3.27 -2.68
C VAL A 93 9.58 2.80 -3.97
N PRO A 94 8.93 1.63 -3.98
CA PRO A 94 8.12 1.20 -5.10
C PRO A 94 7.10 2.30 -5.44
N LYS A 95 6.85 2.49 -6.73
CA LYS A 95 5.84 3.45 -7.21
C LYS A 95 4.64 2.68 -7.74
N ALA A 96 3.46 3.23 -7.52
CA ALA A 96 2.23 2.73 -8.14
C ALA A 96 2.38 2.72 -9.67
N LYS A 97 1.87 1.69 -10.33
CA LYS A 97 1.89 1.57 -11.80
C LYS A 97 0.78 2.38 -12.48
N ILE A 98 0.11 3.25 -11.73
CA ILE A 98 -0.96 4.13 -12.22
C ILE A 98 -0.41 5.50 -12.63
N ASN A 99 -1.14 6.18 -13.50
CA ASN A 99 -0.95 7.61 -13.68
C ASN A 99 -1.66 8.37 -12.55
N ILE A 100 -0.91 8.96 -11.64
CA ILE A 100 -1.43 9.65 -10.45
C ILE A 100 -2.44 10.77 -10.82
N ASN A 101 -2.19 11.49 -11.93
CA ASN A 101 -3.10 12.57 -12.33
C ASN A 101 -4.41 12.03 -12.89
N ASP A 102 -4.37 10.96 -13.67
CA ASP A 102 -5.58 10.34 -14.23
C ASP A 102 -6.41 9.72 -13.12
N SER A 103 -5.80 8.97 -12.22
CA SER A 103 -6.46 8.39 -11.04
C SER A 103 -7.08 9.47 -10.15
N TRP A 104 -6.36 10.56 -9.90
CA TRP A 104 -6.92 11.69 -9.15
C TRP A 104 -8.12 12.33 -9.86
N ASN A 105 -8.03 12.53 -11.18
CA ASN A 105 -9.14 13.06 -11.97
C ASN A 105 -10.36 12.14 -11.93
N ASN A 106 -10.17 10.83 -11.87
CA ASN A 106 -11.27 9.87 -11.70
C ASN A 106 -11.93 10.03 -10.32
N ILE A 107 -11.14 10.15 -9.23
CA ILE A 107 -11.71 10.46 -7.91
C ILE A 107 -12.49 11.78 -7.93
N VAL A 108 -11.96 12.83 -8.55
CA VAL A 108 -12.66 14.12 -8.68
C VAL A 108 -13.97 13.98 -9.47
N LYS A 109 -14.02 13.14 -10.52
CA LYS A 109 -15.28 12.86 -11.25
C LYS A 109 -16.30 12.15 -10.34
N TYR A 110 -15.88 11.19 -9.53
CA TYR A 110 -16.76 10.56 -8.55
C TYR A 110 -17.30 11.56 -7.54
N ILE A 111 -16.44 12.43 -6.99
CA ILE A 111 -16.90 13.52 -6.09
C ILE A 111 -17.91 14.41 -6.80
N GLY A 112 -17.65 14.80 -8.04
CA GLY A 112 -18.55 15.66 -8.83
C GLY A 112 -19.91 15.03 -9.16
N SER A 113 -20.04 13.71 -9.08
CA SER A 113 -21.32 13.00 -9.28
C SER A 113 -22.17 12.85 -8.02
N LEU A 114 -21.62 13.19 -6.84
CA LEU A 114 -22.35 13.09 -5.57
C LEU A 114 -23.38 14.22 -5.41
N PRO A 115 -24.45 14.03 -4.62
CA PRO A 115 -25.31 15.09 -4.14
C PRO A 115 -24.52 16.18 -3.42
N ALA A 116 -25.02 17.41 -3.45
CA ALA A 116 -24.27 18.60 -3.04
C ALA A 116 -23.77 18.56 -1.58
N ASP A 117 -24.50 17.96 -0.68
CA ASP A 117 -24.15 17.76 0.73
C ASP A 117 -22.99 16.77 0.89
N LEU A 118 -23.07 15.61 0.26
CA LEU A 118 -21.98 14.61 0.25
C LEU A 118 -20.76 15.12 -0.51
N GLN A 119 -20.96 15.76 -1.66
CA GLN A 119 -19.88 16.39 -2.41
C GLN A 119 -19.12 17.40 -1.54
N CYS A 120 -19.87 18.21 -0.77
CA CYS A 120 -19.30 19.17 0.17
C CYS A 120 -18.49 18.44 1.26
N LEU A 121 -19.08 17.45 1.95
CA LEU A 121 -18.43 16.69 3.01
C LEU A 121 -17.12 16.04 2.53
N VAL A 122 -17.18 15.32 1.40
CA VAL A 122 -16.01 14.66 0.84
C VAL A 122 -14.93 15.66 0.46
N SER A 123 -15.32 16.78 -0.17
CA SER A 123 -14.37 17.82 -0.59
C SER A 123 -13.69 18.52 0.59
N VAL A 124 -14.44 18.93 1.62
CA VAL A 124 -13.85 19.61 2.80
C VAL A 124 -12.94 18.66 3.61
N THR A 125 -13.22 17.35 3.58
CA THR A 125 -12.40 16.36 4.25
C THR A 125 -11.12 16.03 3.47
N LEU A 126 -11.20 15.90 2.14
CA LEU A 126 -10.11 15.42 1.30
C LEU A 126 -9.17 16.53 0.82
N ASN A 127 -9.70 17.70 0.42
CA ASN A 127 -8.90 18.77 -0.19
C ASN A 127 -7.71 19.23 0.67
N PRO A 128 -7.83 19.40 2.00
CA PRO A 128 -6.71 19.85 2.83
C PRO A 128 -5.50 18.90 2.78
N VAL A 129 -5.74 17.63 2.49
CA VAL A 129 -4.70 16.57 2.44
C VAL A 129 -4.46 16.00 1.05
N ALA A 130 -5.07 16.55 0.02
CA ALA A 130 -5.02 16.03 -1.35
C ALA A 130 -3.60 15.78 -1.88
N LYS A 131 -2.63 16.65 -1.53
CA LYS A 131 -1.23 16.48 -1.94
C LYS A 131 -0.63 15.23 -1.29
N ALA A 132 -0.80 15.04 0.01
CA ALA A 132 -0.31 13.87 0.72
C ALA A 132 -1.04 12.60 0.26
N PHE A 133 -2.37 12.66 0.10
CA PHE A 133 -3.20 11.55 -0.35
C PHE A 133 -2.75 10.96 -1.68
N LYS A 134 -2.36 11.81 -2.64
CA LYS A 134 -1.90 11.37 -3.96
C LYS A 134 -0.59 10.59 -3.94
N ILE A 135 0.28 10.83 -2.98
CA ILE A 135 1.64 10.28 -2.97
C ILE A 135 1.89 9.26 -1.86
N ALA A 136 1.06 9.24 -0.83
CA ALA A 136 1.24 8.35 0.31
C ALA A 136 1.10 6.87 -0.08
N PRO A 137 1.82 5.96 0.57
CA PRO A 137 1.51 4.54 0.54
C PRO A 137 0.23 4.26 1.34
N LEU A 138 -0.49 3.19 1.00
CA LEU A 138 -1.59 2.71 1.84
C LEU A 138 -1.08 2.10 3.14
N ASN A 139 -0.09 1.23 3.04
CA ASN A 139 0.54 0.55 4.17
C ASN A 139 2.06 0.74 4.15
N ALA A 140 2.69 0.57 5.30
CA ALA A 140 4.15 0.57 5.39
C ALA A 140 4.76 -0.70 4.77
N ILE A 141 4.06 -1.83 4.94
CA ILE A 141 4.42 -3.16 4.42
C ILE A 141 3.13 -3.84 3.96
N GLY A 142 3.21 -4.65 2.91
CA GLY A 142 2.07 -5.41 2.38
C GLY A 142 1.34 -4.68 1.25
N PRO A 143 0.00 -4.85 1.11
CA PRO A 143 -0.71 -4.34 -0.04
C PRO A 143 -0.58 -2.82 -0.18
N PHE A 144 -0.31 -2.39 -1.40
CA PHE A 144 -0.14 -0.99 -1.78
C PHE A 144 0.94 -0.22 -0.97
N ALA A 145 1.97 -0.93 -0.47
CA ALA A 145 3.13 -0.34 0.22
C ALA A 145 4.08 0.36 -0.77
N ARG A 146 3.55 1.29 -1.54
CA ARG A 146 4.25 2.01 -2.61
C ARG A 146 3.75 3.46 -2.73
N LYS A 147 4.59 4.33 -3.31
CA LYS A 147 4.24 5.73 -3.55
C LYS A 147 3.01 5.83 -4.46
N GLY A 148 1.98 6.52 -4.00
CA GLY A 148 0.68 6.58 -4.68
C GLY A 148 -0.24 5.41 -4.39
N GLY A 149 0.16 4.44 -3.55
CA GLY A 149 -0.63 3.26 -3.22
C GLY A 149 -1.95 3.58 -2.52
N LEU A 150 -1.99 4.64 -1.71
CA LEU A 150 -3.24 5.12 -1.09
C LEU A 150 -4.28 5.53 -2.13
N LEU A 151 -3.87 6.33 -3.13
CA LEU A 151 -4.75 6.75 -4.22
C LEU A 151 -5.18 5.55 -5.09
N GLU A 152 -4.23 4.69 -5.44
CA GLU A 152 -4.48 3.49 -6.25
C GLU A 152 -5.51 2.55 -5.59
N ALA A 153 -5.33 2.25 -4.30
CA ALA A 153 -6.26 1.43 -3.54
C ALA A 153 -7.65 2.07 -3.44
N THR A 154 -7.69 3.39 -3.21
CA THR A 154 -8.96 4.13 -3.12
C THR A 154 -9.71 4.09 -4.45
N GLU A 155 -9.05 4.32 -5.58
CA GLU A 155 -9.68 4.27 -6.89
C GLU A 155 -10.24 2.87 -7.18
N GLN A 156 -9.46 1.81 -6.92
CA GLN A 156 -9.92 0.43 -7.09
C GLN A 156 -11.14 0.12 -6.20
N LEU A 157 -11.10 0.54 -4.93
CA LEU A 157 -12.20 0.34 -3.99
C LEU A 157 -13.47 1.05 -4.46
N VAL A 158 -13.37 2.33 -4.87
CA VAL A 158 -14.51 3.09 -5.38
C VAL A 158 -15.13 2.42 -6.60
N ASN A 159 -14.30 2.01 -7.57
CA ASN A 159 -14.76 1.36 -8.79
C ASN A 159 -15.54 0.07 -8.47
N ILE A 160 -14.92 -0.85 -7.72
CA ILE A 160 -15.55 -2.14 -7.39
C ILE A 160 -16.84 -1.95 -6.59
N CYS A 161 -16.81 -1.10 -5.56
CA CYS A 161 -17.96 -0.92 -4.69
C CYS A 161 -19.12 -0.20 -5.39
N THR A 162 -18.83 0.81 -6.21
CA THR A 162 -19.87 1.55 -6.93
C THR A 162 -20.56 0.66 -7.97
N ASP A 163 -19.78 -0.13 -8.72
CA ASP A 163 -20.36 -1.03 -9.73
C ASP A 163 -21.12 -2.18 -9.07
N THR A 164 -20.60 -2.75 -7.99
CA THR A 164 -21.33 -3.76 -7.20
C THR A 164 -22.61 -3.18 -6.61
N GLY A 165 -22.55 -1.96 -6.08
CA GLY A 165 -23.72 -1.24 -5.55
C GLY A 165 -24.81 -1.03 -6.60
N LYS A 166 -24.45 -0.63 -7.82
CA LYS A 166 -25.40 -0.52 -8.95
C LYS A 166 -26.08 -1.84 -9.28
N ILE A 167 -25.30 -2.93 -9.38
CA ILE A 167 -25.81 -4.27 -9.68
C ILE A 167 -26.80 -4.73 -8.60
N LEU A 168 -26.53 -4.42 -7.34
CA LEU A 168 -27.34 -4.84 -6.20
C LEU A 168 -28.47 -3.85 -5.85
N GLY A 169 -28.59 -2.72 -6.56
CA GLY A 169 -29.62 -1.69 -6.28
C GLY A 169 -29.45 -0.99 -4.93
N LEU A 170 -28.18 -0.75 -4.51
CA LEU A 170 -27.84 -0.10 -3.25
C LEU A 170 -27.66 1.41 -3.43
N ASP A 171 -27.50 2.13 -2.30
CA ASP A 171 -27.16 3.55 -2.34
C ASP A 171 -25.71 3.75 -2.78
N THR A 172 -25.53 3.98 -4.07
CA THR A 172 -24.20 4.20 -4.67
C THR A 172 -23.58 5.54 -4.26
N ASN A 173 -24.36 6.55 -3.85
CA ASN A 173 -23.81 7.82 -3.37
C ASN A 173 -23.15 7.63 -2.00
N LEU A 174 -23.83 6.92 -1.09
CA LEU A 174 -23.28 6.57 0.22
C LEU A 174 -22.02 5.72 0.07
N ILE A 175 -22.06 4.69 -0.75
CA ILE A 175 -20.93 3.81 -1.04
C ILE A 175 -19.74 4.62 -1.59
N THR A 176 -19.97 5.46 -2.61
CA THR A 176 -18.92 6.26 -3.25
C THR A 176 -18.27 7.21 -2.26
N ALA A 177 -19.06 7.97 -1.50
CA ALA A 177 -18.54 8.90 -0.50
C ALA A 177 -17.72 8.17 0.58
N ALA A 178 -18.22 7.05 1.10
CA ALA A 178 -17.53 6.27 2.10
C ALA A 178 -16.22 5.67 1.57
N CYS A 179 -16.21 5.09 0.35
CA CYS A 179 -15.01 4.52 -0.25
C CYS A 179 -13.91 5.54 -0.52
N ILE A 180 -14.26 6.76 -0.98
CA ILE A 180 -13.29 7.85 -1.19
C ILE A 180 -12.60 8.22 0.12
N LEU A 181 -13.34 8.26 1.23
CA LEU A 181 -12.83 8.65 2.54
C LEU A 181 -12.24 7.49 3.35
N TYR A 182 -12.50 6.24 2.98
CA TYR A 182 -12.23 5.06 3.79
C TYR A 182 -10.80 5.01 4.35
N TYR A 183 -9.82 5.24 3.51
CA TYR A 183 -8.42 5.12 3.86
C TYR A 183 -7.76 6.43 4.33
N ILE A 184 -8.49 7.55 4.38
CA ILE A 184 -7.88 8.87 4.64
C ILE A 184 -7.15 8.97 5.98
N GLY A 185 -7.60 8.22 6.99
CA GLY A 185 -6.94 8.14 8.30
C GLY A 185 -5.57 7.45 8.28
N LYS A 186 -5.22 6.76 7.21
CA LYS A 186 -3.86 6.22 7.01
C LYS A 186 -2.80 7.33 6.99
N LEU A 187 -3.17 8.54 6.59
CA LEU A 187 -2.28 9.71 6.63
C LEU A 187 -1.91 10.15 8.05
N ASP A 188 -2.70 9.75 9.06
CA ASP A 188 -2.44 10.09 10.47
C ASP A 188 -1.62 9.03 11.19
N VAL A 189 -1.69 7.78 10.71
CA VAL A 189 -1.09 6.64 11.40
C VAL A 189 0.17 6.10 10.72
N ASN A 190 0.43 6.48 9.47
CA ASN A 190 1.66 6.12 8.77
C ASN A 190 2.65 7.28 8.82
N ASN A 191 3.85 7.02 9.25
CA ASN A 191 4.98 7.95 9.15
C ASN A 191 5.79 7.61 7.89
N GLY A 192 5.26 8.01 6.72
CA GLY A 192 5.85 7.60 5.44
C GLY A 192 5.71 6.09 5.23
N TYR A 193 6.84 5.37 5.24
CA TYR A 193 6.89 3.92 5.02
C TYR A 193 7.11 3.13 6.32
N GLU A 194 6.85 3.76 7.46
CA GLU A 194 6.89 3.09 8.76
C GLU A 194 5.49 3.12 9.39
N GLU A 195 5.08 1.99 9.94
CA GLU A 195 3.85 1.90 10.70
C GLU A 195 4.05 2.54 12.07
N SER A 196 3.20 3.51 12.39
CA SER A 196 3.25 4.14 13.70
C SER A 196 2.58 3.27 14.78
N LYS A 197 3.00 3.45 16.03
CA LYS A 197 2.34 2.81 17.17
C LYS A 197 0.83 3.15 17.26
N LEU A 198 0.42 4.29 16.70
CA LEU A 198 -0.98 4.71 16.68
C LEU A 198 -1.86 3.77 15.89
N ASN A 199 -1.36 3.23 14.75
CA ASN A 199 -2.12 2.26 13.96
C ASN A 199 -2.39 0.98 14.74
N SER A 200 -1.38 0.47 15.46
CA SER A 200 -1.52 -0.75 16.27
C SER A 200 -2.41 -0.56 17.50
N LEU A 201 -2.44 0.65 18.09
CA LEU A 201 -3.19 0.93 19.32
C LEU A 201 -4.63 1.34 19.08
N ILE A 202 -4.89 2.13 18.04
CA ILE A 202 -6.18 2.80 17.81
C ILE A 202 -6.78 2.41 16.47
N GLY A 203 -5.94 2.19 15.45
CA GLY A 203 -6.35 1.90 14.08
C GLY A 203 -6.72 3.16 13.27
N TYR A 204 -6.49 3.11 11.96
CA TYR A 204 -6.75 4.23 11.06
C TYR A 204 -8.23 4.58 10.90
N HIS A 205 -9.15 3.65 11.16
CA HIS A 205 -10.59 3.87 11.07
C HIS A 205 -11.07 4.98 12.02
N TYR A 206 -10.53 4.99 13.25
CA TYR A 206 -10.78 6.07 14.20
C TYR A 206 -10.35 7.43 13.64
N PHE A 207 -9.15 7.50 13.08
CA PHE A 207 -8.62 8.73 12.50
C PHE A 207 -9.40 9.16 11.26
N THR A 208 -9.89 8.21 10.44
CA THR A 208 -10.81 8.51 9.34
C THR A 208 -12.09 9.18 9.85
N CYS A 209 -12.75 8.58 10.84
CA CYS A 209 -13.97 9.15 11.42
C CYS A 209 -13.70 10.51 12.06
N ASN A 210 -12.59 10.65 12.80
CA ASN A 210 -12.21 11.91 13.43
C ASN A 210 -11.99 13.03 12.39
N ARG A 211 -11.34 12.74 11.25
CA ARG A 211 -11.17 13.70 10.15
C ARG A 211 -12.51 14.11 9.55
N ILE A 212 -13.41 13.17 9.31
CA ILE A 212 -14.73 13.44 8.75
C ILE A 212 -15.53 14.36 9.71
N LEU A 213 -15.58 14.00 11.00
CA LEU A 213 -16.33 14.77 12.00
C LEU A 213 -15.74 16.17 12.22
N LYS A 214 -14.41 16.30 12.25
CA LYS A 214 -13.74 17.59 12.37
C LYS A 214 -13.99 18.47 11.14
N ALA A 215 -13.87 17.92 9.93
CA ALA A 215 -14.14 18.64 8.70
C ALA A 215 -15.61 19.08 8.60
N LEU A 216 -16.53 18.23 9.08
CA LEU A 216 -17.96 18.56 9.19
C LEU A 216 -18.21 19.75 10.13
N ASP A 217 -17.60 19.73 11.33
CA ASP A 217 -17.73 20.81 12.30
C ASP A 217 -17.14 22.14 11.77
N GLU A 218 -15.95 22.08 11.18
CA GLU A 218 -15.32 23.23 10.54
C GLU A 218 -16.18 23.78 9.37
N ALA A 219 -16.81 22.91 8.58
CA ALA A 219 -17.69 23.32 7.48
C ALA A 219 -19.00 23.96 7.97
N ARG A 220 -19.60 23.42 9.04
CA ARG A 220 -20.80 24.01 9.69
C ARG A 220 -20.53 25.39 10.26
N ASN A 221 -19.30 25.66 10.70
CA ASN A 221 -18.84 26.94 11.25
C ASN A 221 -18.10 27.81 10.22
N SER A 222 -18.12 27.46 8.94
CA SER A 222 -17.43 28.16 7.88
C SER A 222 -18.02 29.54 7.62
N ASN A 223 -17.17 30.51 7.30
CA ASN A 223 -17.61 31.84 6.78
C ASN A 223 -18.10 31.77 5.32
N ASN A 224 -17.89 30.63 4.63
CA ASN A 224 -18.39 30.44 3.28
C ASN A 224 -19.83 29.90 3.33
N GLU A 225 -20.78 30.79 3.02
CA GLU A 225 -22.22 30.47 3.08
C GLU A 225 -22.59 29.27 2.16
N ASN A 226 -21.93 29.08 1.02
CA ASN A 226 -22.23 27.97 0.13
C ASN A 226 -21.84 26.62 0.77
N ILE A 227 -20.68 26.56 1.44
CA ILE A 227 -20.26 25.38 2.19
C ILE A 227 -21.24 25.11 3.31
N LYS A 228 -21.57 26.14 4.10
CA LYS A 228 -22.47 26.01 5.23
C LYS A 228 -23.88 25.57 4.81
N LEU A 229 -24.42 26.12 3.74
CA LEU A 229 -25.72 25.74 3.20
C LEU A 229 -25.72 24.30 2.66
N ALA A 230 -24.65 23.87 2.00
CA ALA A 230 -24.56 22.50 1.49
C ALA A 230 -24.46 21.49 2.64
N ILE A 231 -23.56 21.71 3.59
CA ILE A 231 -23.30 20.76 4.68
C ILE A 231 -24.44 20.66 5.69
N ASN A 232 -25.23 21.73 5.89
CA ASN A 232 -26.39 21.71 6.77
C ASN A 232 -27.58 20.93 6.19
N LYS A 233 -27.53 20.52 4.92
CA LYS A 233 -28.51 19.62 4.31
C LYS A 233 -28.21 18.16 4.55
N LEU A 234 -26.99 17.85 5.00
CA LEU A 234 -26.58 16.47 5.29
C LEU A 234 -27.40 15.93 6.47
N ASP A 235 -28.11 14.86 6.22
CA ASP A 235 -28.88 14.14 7.22
C ASP A 235 -27.95 13.41 8.19
N ASP A 236 -28.24 13.49 9.50
CA ASP A 236 -27.39 12.85 10.51
C ASP A 236 -27.42 11.31 10.43
N ASP A 237 -28.55 10.69 10.07
CA ASP A 237 -28.63 9.24 9.90
C ASP A 237 -27.80 8.80 8.71
N TYR A 238 -27.74 9.61 7.65
CA TYR A 238 -26.89 9.37 6.49
C TYR A 238 -25.41 9.48 6.83
N LEU A 239 -25.06 10.48 7.64
CA LEU A 239 -23.69 10.60 8.19
C LEU A 239 -23.32 9.37 9.03
N TYR A 240 -24.23 8.93 9.92
CA TYR A 240 -23.99 7.73 10.75
C TYR A 240 -23.81 6.48 9.91
N ALA A 241 -24.58 6.33 8.83
CA ALA A 241 -24.42 5.23 7.88
C ALA A 241 -23.04 5.28 7.20
N LEU A 242 -22.56 6.46 6.81
CA LEU A 242 -21.21 6.65 6.24
C LEU A 242 -20.13 6.27 7.26
N LEU A 243 -20.21 6.77 8.48
CA LEU A 243 -19.27 6.44 9.56
C LEU A 243 -19.30 4.94 9.90
N HIS A 244 -20.48 4.31 9.86
CA HIS A 244 -20.62 2.88 10.07
C HIS A 244 -19.87 2.07 8.99
N ILE A 245 -19.94 2.47 7.72
CA ILE A 245 -19.17 1.84 6.64
C ILE A 245 -17.69 1.90 6.93
N VAL A 246 -17.19 3.05 7.36
CA VAL A 246 -15.76 3.24 7.72
C VAL A 246 -15.37 2.33 8.89
N LEU A 247 -16.15 2.35 9.98
CA LEU A 247 -15.85 1.60 11.21
C LEU A 247 -16.02 0.09 11.04
N ASN A 248 -16.85 -0.36 10.11
CA ASN A 248 -17.09 -1.78 9.85
C ASN A 248 -15.83 -2.56 9.40
N GLY A 249 -14.78 -1.85 8.94
CA GLY A 249 -13.46 -2.44 8.71
C GLY A 249 -12.67 -2.76 10.00
N PHE A 250 -13.13 -2.26 11.15
CA PHE A 250 -12.48 -2.50 12.44
C PHE A 250 -12.96 -3.82 13.06
N ASP A 251 -12.03 -4.60 13.62
CA ASP A 251 -12.35 -5.88 14.25
C ASP A 251 -13.39 -5.72 15.37
N GLY A 252 -14.45 -6.51 15.29
CA GLY A 252 -15.56 -6.50 16.26
C GLY A 252 -16.75 -5.64 15.88
N ILE A 253 -16.68 -4.78 14.86
CA ILE A 253 -17.84 -4.05 14.34
C ILE A 253 -18.47 -4.87 13.21
N VAL A 254 -19.71 -5.28 13.41
CA VAL A 254 -20.46 -6.08 12.43
C VAL A 254 -21.14 -5.15 11.42
N ALA A 255 -21.08 -5.49 10.15
CA ALA A 255 -21.83 -4.77 9.11
C ALA A 255 -23.33 -4.92 9.33
N THR A 256 -24.04 -3.83 9.55
CA THR A 256 -25.49 -3.78 9.76
C THR A 256 -26.25 -3.22 8.56
N THR A 257 -25.55 -2.71 7.54
CA THR A 257 -26.13 -2.26 6.28
C THR A 257 -25.58 -3.05 5.11
N LYS A 258 -26.33 -3.13 4.01
CA LYS A 258 -25.91 -3.81 2.78
C LYS A 258 -24.69 -3.11 2.15
N GLU A 259 -24.68 -1.78 2.22
CA GLU A 259 -23.59 -0.94 1.74
C GLU A 259 -22.28 -1.24 2.50
N ALA A 260 -22.37 -1.37 3.84
CA ALA A 260 -21.22 -1.74 4.67
C ALA A 260 -20.69 -3.14 4.35
N LEU A 261 -21.58 -4.10 4.04
CA LEU A 261 -21.19 -5.45 3.61
C LEU A 261 -20.40 -5.40 2.29
N VAL A 262 -20.91 -4.66 1.29
CA VAL A 262 -20.23 -4.52 -0.01
C VAL A 262 -18.85 -3.93 0.17
N VAL A 263 -18.72 -2.84 0.91
CA VAL A 263 -17.43 -2.19 1.12
C VAL A 263 -16.44 -3.11 1.86
N ARG A 264 -16.88 -3.77 2.93
CA ARG A 264 -16.04 -4.69 3.72
C ARG A 264 -15.43 -5.81 2.87
N TYR A 265 -16.24 -6.49 2.07
CA TYR A 265 -15.73 -7.57 1.23
C TYR A 265 -14.89 -7.06 0.06
N SER A 266 -15.22 -5.90 -0.48
CA SER A 266 -14.43 -5.27 -1.56
C SER A 266 -13.04 -4.85 -1.10
N ILE A 267 -12.87 -4.37 0.13
CA ILE A 267 -11.56 -4.08 0.73
C ILE A 267 -10.68 -5.33 0.71
N THR A 268 -11.21 -6.46 1.16
CA THR A 268 -10.49 -7.73 1.14
C THR A 268 -10.10 -8.12 -0.29
N ILE A 269 -11.00 -7.97 -1.26
CA ILE A 269 -10.70 -8.26 -2.67
C ILE A 269 -9.57 -7.36 -3.17
N VAL A 270 -9.62 -6.05 -2.92
CA VAL A 270 -8.61 -5.08 -3.37
C VAL A 270 -7.24 -5.38 -2.77
N GLU A 271 -7.17 -5.57 -1.46
CA GLU A 271 -5.91 -5.79 -0.74
C GLU A 271 -5.30 -7.16 -1.04
N ASP A 272 -6.11 -8.22 -1.08
CA ASP A 272 -5.65 -9.57 -1.38
C ASP A 272 -5.18 -9.72 -2.81
N THR A 273 -5.87 -9.10 -3.76
CA THR A 273 -5.47 -9.12 -5.18
C THR A 273 -4.14 -8.40 -5.38
N ASP A 274 -3.90 -7.27 -4.70
CA ASP A 274 -2.63 -6.56 -4.77
C ASP A 274 -1.48 -7.40 -4.18
N THR A 275 -1.73 -8.06 -3.06
CA THR A 275 -0.77 -8.97 -2.45
C THR A 275 -0.46 -10.17 -3.33
N ALA A 276 -1.48 -10.72 -4.00
CA ALA A 276 -1.29 -11.82 -4.94
C ALA A 276 -0.40 -11.40 -6.12
N LYS A 277 -0.65 -10.21 -6.71
CA LYS A 277 0.18 -9.65 -7.79
C LYS A 277 1.63 -9.43 -7.37
N ASP A 278 1.86 -8.95 -6.13
CA ASP A 278 3.23 -8.77 -5.62
C ASP A 278 3.94 -10.11 -5.43
N ALA A 279 3.22 -11.14 -4.99
CA ALA A 279 3.74 -12.49 -4.85
C ALA A 279 4.05 -13.11 -6.23
N GLU A 280 3.19 -12.90 -7.23
CA GLU A 280 3.42 -13.34 -8.62
C GLU A 280 4.67 -12.69 -9.20
N ASN A 281 4.86 -11.39 -9.03
CA ASN A 281 6.04 -10.66 -9.50
C ASN A 281 7.34 -11.10 -8.80
N ALA A 282 7.26 -11.64 -7.59
CA ALA A 282 8.40 -12.14 -6.82
C ALA A 282 8.75 -13.60 -7.12
N SER A 283 7.90 -14.32 -7.85
CA SER A 283 8.06 -15.74 -8.18
C SER A 283 8.59 -15.92 -9.59
N GLU A 284 9.57 -16.81 -9.76
CA GLU A 284 10.05 -17.25 -11.07
C GLU A 284 9.17 -18.37 -11.67
N ASN A 285 8.23 -18.89 -10.89
CA ASN A 285 7.35 -19.99 -11.24
C ASN A 285 5.87 -19.58 -11.13
N ASN A 286 5.01 -20.18 -11.96
CA ASN A 286 3.56 -19.98 -11.95
C ASN A 286 2.86 -20.49 -10.69
N ILE A 287 3.60 -21.02 -9.72
CA ILE A 287 3.10 -21.49 -8.43
C ILE A 287 3.80 -20.69 -7.35
N ILE A 288 3.03 -19.95 -6.59
CA ILE A 288 3.52 -19.14 -5.47
C ILE A 288 3.30 -19.96 -4.20
N GLU A 289 4.40 -20.39 -3.58
CA GLU A 289 4.36 -21.10 -2.32
C GLU A 289 4.44 -20.11 -1.14
N ASN A 290 3.59 -20.34 -0.13
CA ASN A 290 3.55 -19.54 1.11
C ASN A 290 3.48 -18.01 0.88
N PRO A 291 2.47 -17.51 0.18
CA PRO A 291 2.32 -16.06 0.00
C PRO A 291 2.28 -15.36 1.37
N LYS A 292 3.12 -14.35 1.56
CA LYS A 292 3.26 -13.63 2.85
C LYS A 292 2.13 -12.62 3.11
N ALA A 293 0.97 -12.83 2.52
CA ALA A 293 -0.18 -11.96 2.71
C ALA A 293 -0.91 -12.26 4.01
N HIS A 294 -1.35 -11.24 4.71
CA HIS A 294 -2.02 -11.39 6.01
C HIS A 294 -3.34 -12.16 5.89
N SER A 295 -4.11 -11.87 4.85
CA SER A 295 -5.38 -12.52 4.48
C SER A 295 -5.19 -13.88 3.81
N LEU A 296 -4.08 -14.09 3.12
CA LEU A 296 -3.73 -15.33 2.43
C LEU A 296 -2.94 -16.30 3.33
N LYS A 297 -2.86 -16.08 4.63
CA LYS A 297 -2.11 -16.94 5.59
C LYS A 297 -2.44 -18.43 5.53
N LYS A 298 -3.63 -18.77 5.06
CA LYS A 298 -4.09 -20.16 4.90
C LYS A 298 -3.86 -20.72 3.51
N VAL A 299 -3.45 -19.88 2.55
CA VAL A 299 -3.17 -20.30 1.18
C VAL A 299 -1.73 -20.76 1.11
N VAL A 300 -1.52 -22.04 0.94
CA VAL A 300 -0.18 -22.65 0.84
C VAL A 300 0.41 -22.45 -0.55
N ARG A 301 -0.46 -22.32 -1.58
CA ARG A 301 -0.06 -22.13 -2.97
C ARG A 301 -1.05 -21.21 -3.68
N LEU A 302 -0.53 -20.26 -4.44
CA LEU A 302 -1.26 -19.50 -5.43
C LEU A 302 -0.86 -20.01 -6.82
N TYR A 303 -1.85 -20.23 -7.66
CA TYR A 303 -1.63 -20.67 -9.03
C TYR A 303 -2.10 -19.57 -9.99
N ASN A 304 -1.23 -19.11 -10.89
CA ASN A 304 -1.60 -18.17 -11.94
C ASN A 304 -2.04 -18.95 -13.21
N PRO A 305 -3.34 -19.16 -13.43
CA PRO A 305 -3.83 -19.88 -14.59
C PRO A 305 -3.70 -19.10 -15.89
N THR A 306 -3.55 -17.75 -15.80
CA THR A 306 -3.59 -16.85 -16.95
C THR A 306 -2.39 -17.05 -17.87
N GLU A 307 -1.19 -17.21 -17.32
CA GLU A 307 0.01 -17.52 -18.14
C GLU A 307 -0.08 -18.88 -18.83
N LYS A 308 -0.70 -19.87 -18.17
CA LYS A 308 -0.88 -21.19 -18.76
C LYS A 308 -1.89 -21.19 -19.88
N LEU A 309 -2.94 -20.37 -19.79
CA LEU A 309 -3.93 -20.18 -20.84
C LEU A 309 -3.34 -19.46 -22.06
N ILE A 310 -2.50 -18.45 -21.84
CA ILE A 310 -1.76 -17.77 -22.92
C ILE A 310 -0.81 -18.75 -23.63
N SER A 311 -0.06 -19.56 -22.87
CA SER A 311 0.84 -20.56 -23.45
C SER A 311 0.10 -21.69 -24.18
N LEU A 312 -1.15 -21.97 -23.84
CA LEU A 312 -2.02 -22.93 -24.56
C LEU A 312 -2.63 -22.33 -25.81
N SER A 313 -2.95 -21.02 -25.83
CA SER A 313 -3.40 -20.35 -27.04
C SER A 313 -2.29 -20.23 -28.10
N GLU A 314 -1.06 -20.01 -27.68
CA GLU A 314 0.11 -20.06 -28.56
C GLU A 314 0.42 -21.50 -29.11
N ARG A 315 -0.03 -22.55 -28.40
CA ARG A 315 0.04 -23.95 -28.86
C ARG A 315 -1.14 -24.33 -29.75
N GLY A 316 -2.27 -23.61 -29.66
CA GLY A 316 -3.48 -23.89 -30.45
C GLY A 316 -3.30 -23.74 -31.97
N ASP A 317 -2.41 -22.85 -32.38
CA ASP A 317 -2.11 -22.67 -33.81
C ASP A 317 -1.35 -23.83 -34.47
N LYS A 318 -0.97 -24.87 -33.71
CA LYS A 318 -0.30 -26.07 -34.24
C LYS A 318 -1.18 -27.32 -34.33
N ILE A 319 -2.43 -27.26 -33.85
CA ILE A 319 -3.29 -28.46 -33.81
C ILE A 319 -4.21 -28.56 -35.07
N ASP A 320 -4.37 -27.50 -35.85
CA ASP A 320 -5.36 -27.45 -36.91
C ASP A 320 -4.80 -27.71 -38.34
N GLN A 321 -3.63 -28.33 -38.45
CA GLN A 321 -3.06 -28.72 -39.76
C GLN A 321 -2.92 -30.22 -40.00
N SER A 322 -3.58 -31.06 -39.19
CA SER A 322 -3.54 -32.53 -39.35
C SER A 322 -4.88 -33.21 -39.03
N MET A 323 -5.99 -32.69 -39.54
CA MET A 323 -7.23 -33.46 -39.71
C MET A 323 -7.79 -33.27 -41.11
#